data_bb65dedeccb3056b670638e1dcc8f6ed
#
_entry.id   bb65dedeccb3056b670638e1dcc8f6ed
#
_cell.length_a   1.000
_cell.length_b   1.000
_cell.length_c   1.000
_cell.angle_alpha   90.00
_cell.angle_beta   90.00
_cell.angle_gamma   90.00
#
_symmetry.space_group_name_H-M   'P 1'
#
loop_
_entity.id
_entity.type
_entity.pdbx_description
1 polymer ?
#
loop_
_entity_poly.entity_id
_entity_poly.type
_entity_poly.pdbx_seq_one_letter_code
_entity_poly.pdbx_strand_id
1 'polypeptide(L)'
;DWSSDVCSSDLEARETRFDNGGYLPSPALRLTLKGGDPAHFLFNGELRARDIGPVRVNGRWDGERLRGQAWWPRQSLTVFQPLLSPDLKMKITDGTLRAQVAFSASDQQGFAAGGHWVVEDGAIWMPDNSIRGIDFSLPFRLRDSRWRLGTHGPVSLRIKTINSQFPMTSVSADLQGSWPWSEREPLTLSDVSMGLLGGSLSMPQLRLPQHQPAIIRLREISLSELITALKPKQIALSGRINGELPLWLNDSPWLVKEGWIAN
;
A
#
# COMPACT_ATOMS: atom_id res chain seq x y z
N ASP A 1 -5.60 -24.71 31.37
CA ASP A 1 -6.48 -25.26 32.41
C ASP A 1 -7.89 -24.71 32.19
N TRP A 2 -8.82 -25.59 31.77
CA TRP A 2 -10.24 -25.27 31.54
C TRP A 2 -11.09 -25.41 32.79
N SER A 3 -10.46 -25.39 33.94
CA SER A 3 -11.19 -25.49 35.22
C SER A 3 -11.95 -24.23 35.62
N SER A 4 -11.77 -23.14 34.87
CA SER A 4 -12.50 -21.87 35.03
C SER A 4 -13.07 -21.41 33.70
N ASP A 5 -14.20 -20.72 33.73
CA ASP A 5 -14.84 -20.14 32.53
C ASP A 5 -13.99 -19.10 31.80
N VAL A 6 -12.83 -18.74 32.33
CA VAL A 6 -11.90 -17.78 31.77
C VAL A 6 -10.46 -18.27 31.91
N CYS A 7 -9.73 -18.25 30.79
CA CYS A 7 -8.30 -18.54 30.76
C CYS A 7 -7.58 -17.34 30.12
N SER A 8 -6.46 -16.91 30.70
CA SER A 8 -5.64 -15.84 30.12
C SER A 8 -4.19 -16.27 30.00
N SER A 9 -3.50 -15.82 28.98
CA SER A 9 -2.08 -16.04 28.80
C SER A 9 -1.39 -14.82 28.20
N ASP A 10 -0.16 -14.60 28.62
CA ASP A 10 0.72 -13.56 28.07
C ASP A 10 1.90 -14.27 27.37
N LEU A 11 2.14 -13.89 26.13
CA LEU A 11 3.23 -14.37 25.31
C LEU A 11 4.12 -13.19 24.93
N GLU A 12 5.41 -13.33 25.14
CA GLU A 12 6.39 -12.29 24.81
C GLU A 12 7.57 -12.90 24.04
N ALA A 13 8.08 -12.15 23.10
CA ALA A 13 9.30 -12.47 22.39
C ALA A 13 10.20 -11.23 22.30
N ARG A 14 11.51 -11.45 22.16
CA ARG A 14 12.45 -10.32 22.04
C ARG A 14 12.34 -9.63 20.70
N GLU A 15 12.34 -10.42 19.65
CA GLU A 15 12.34 -9.94 18.28
C GLU A 15 11.90 -11.06 17.35
N THR A 16 11.12 -10.71 16.34
CA THR A 16 10.76 -11.63 15.25
C THR A 16 11.28 -11.05 13.95
N ARG A 17 12.18 -11.78 13.27
CA ARG A 17 12.77 -11.36 12.00
C ARG A 17 12.03 -11.96 10.83
N PHE A 18 11.91 -11.16 9.77
CA PHE A 18 11.29 -11.56 8.51
C PHE A 18 12.38 -11.86 7.45
N ASP A 19 12.00 -12.62 6.43
CA ASP A 19 12.91 -13.00 5.34
C ASP A 19 13.48 -11.80 4.55
N ASN A 20 12.73 -10.68 4.53
CA ASN A 20 13.16 -9.44 3.87
C ASN A 20 14.19 -8.62 4.67
N GLY A 21 14.59 -9.08 5.85
CA GLY A 21 15.50 -8.37 6.76
C GLY A 21 14.82 -7.40 7.72
N GLY A 22 13.52 -7.15 7.55
CA GLY A 22 12.71 -6.42 8.53
C GLY A 22 12.45 -7.26 9.78
N TYR A 23 12.01 -6.62 10.85
CA TYR A 23 11.72 -7.30 12.10
C TYR A 23 10.56 -6.66 12.87
N LEU A 24 9.91 -7.47 13.70
CA LEU A 24 8.90 -7.02 14.66
C LEU A 24 9.58 -6.88 16.03
N PRO A 25 9.72 -5.66 16.57
CA PRO A 25 10.47 -5.42 17.80
C PRO A 25 9.66 -5.81 19.03
N SER A 26 10.21 -6.69 19.85
CA SER A 26 9.68 -7.08 21.16
C SER A 26 8.16 -7.34 21.16
N PRO A 27 7.66 -8.26 20.32
CA PRO A 27 6.22 -8.52 20.26
C PRO A 27 5.71 -9.13 21.57
N ALA A 28 4.55 -8.65 22.02
CA ALA A 28 3.85 -9.16 23.19
C ALA A 28 2.37 -9.36 22.84
N LEU A 29 1.86 -10.54 23.13
CA LEU A 29 0.46 -10.89 22.94
C LEU A 29 -0.17 -11.21 24.29
N ARG A 30 -1.22 -10.52 24.64
CA ARG A 30 -2.09 -10.86 25.77
C ARG A 30 -3.40 -11.42 25.22
N LEU A 31 -3.74 -12.64 25.61
CA LEU A 31 -4.91 -13.35 25.12
C LEU A 31 -5.77 -13.82 26.29
N THR A 32 -7.06 -13.53 26.21
CA THR A 32 -8.07 -14.01 27.16
C THR A 32 -9.10 -14.87 26.41
N LEU A 33 -9.31 -16.09 26.87
CA LEU A 33 -10.29 -17.03 26.36
C LEU A 33 -11.43 -17.18 27.38
N LYS A 34 -12.66 -17.18 26.90
CA LYS A 34 -13.85 -17.37 27.72
C LYS A 34 -14.79 -18.40 27.08
N GLY A 35 -15.13 -19.46 27.82
CA GLY A 35 -16.05 -20.49 27.33
C GLY A 35 -16.08 -21.72 28.22
N GLY A 36 -17.10 -22.52 28.03
CA GLY A 36 -17.32 -23.74 28.82
C GLY A 36 -16.53 -24.96 28.34
N ASP A 37 -15.97 -24.95 27.15
CA ASP A 37 -15.18 -26.04 26.60
C ASP A 37 -14.20 -25.56 25.51
N PRO A 38 -13.16 -26.37 25.20
CA PRO A 38 -12.18 -26.02 24.16
C PRO A 38 -12.73 -25.97 22.73
N ALA A 39 -13.92 -26.50 22.50
CA ALA A 39 -14.53 -26.49 21.17
C ALA A 39 -15.34 -25.22 20.89
N HIS A 40 -15.74 -24.51 21.97
CA HIS A 40 -16.55 -23.29 21.82
C HIS A 40 -16.07 -22.22 22.80
N PHE A 41 -15.40 -21.18 22.30
CA PHE A 41 -14.94 -20.10 23.16
C PHE A 41 -14.93 -18.76 22.44
N LEU A 42 -14.98 -17.71 23.23
CA LEU A 42 -14.72 -16.34 22.82
C LEU A 42 -13.27 -16.00 23.17
N PHE A 43 -12.66 -15.15 22.37
CA PHE A 43 -11.32 -14.64 22.66
C PHE A 43 -11.25 -13.14 22.54
N ASN A 44 -10.42 -12.52 23.38
CA ASN A 44 -9.99 -11.14 23.31
C ASN A 44 -8.48 -11.10 23.45
N GLY A 45 -7.83 -10.25 22.65
CA GLY A 45 -6.41 -10.13 22.71
C GLY A 45 -5.92 -8.73 22.41
N GLU A 46 -4.71 -8.45 22.85
CA GLU A 46 -3.93 -7.26 22.48
C GLU A 46 -2.55 -7.70 22.01
N LEU A 47 -2.17 -7.22 20.84
CA LEU A 47 -0.81 -7.40 20.31
C LEU A 47 -0.09 -6.05 20.35
N ARG A 48 1.11 -6.05 20.90
CA ARG A 48 2.02 -4.90 20.92
C ARG A 48 3.40 -5.30 20.44
N ALA A 49 4.10 -4.38 19.82
CA ALA A 49 5.49 -4.58 19.46
C ALA A 49 6.21 -3.22 19.57
N ARG A 50 6.88 -2.99 20.70
CA ARG A 50 7.50 -1.70 21.08
C ARG A 50 6.49 -0.56 20.92
N ASP A 51 6.62 0.30 19.91
CA ASP A 51 5.76 1.45 19.66
C ASP A 51 4.55 1.12 18.75
N ILE A 52 4.45 -0.12 18.28
CA ILE A 52 3.35 -0.60 17.45
C ILE A 52 2.22 -1.13 18.32
N GLY A 53 1.01 -0.68 18.04
CA GLY A 53 -0.19 -1.14 18.71
C GLY A 53 -0.65 -0.22 19.85
N PRO A 54 -1.56 -0.71 20.72
CA PRO A 54 -2.07 -2.08 20.74
C PRO A 54 -3.01 -2.39 19.57
N VAL A 55 -2.77 -3.49 18.90
CA VAL A 55 -3.75 -4.08 17.99
C VAL A 55 -4.71 -4.92 18.82
N ARG A 56 -5.97 -4.57 18.82
CA ARG A 56 -7.01 -5.31 19.54
C ARG A 56 -7.65 -6.34 18.63
N VAL A 57 -7.78 -7.55 19.15
CA VAL A 57 -8.38 -8.67 18.42
C VAL A 57 -9.46 -9.27 19.29
N ASN A 58 -10.61 -9.55 18.70
CA ASN A 58 -11.61 -10.38 19.35
C ASN A 58 -12.30 -11.30 18.35
N GLY A 59 -12.95 -12.33 18.87
CA GLY A 59 -13.67 -13.26 18.03
C GLY A 59 -14.14 -14.48 18.80
N ARG A 60 -14.46 -15.53 18.03
CA ARG A 60 -14.98 -16.78 18.55
C ARG A 60 -14.49 -17.98 17.75
N TRP A 61 -14.37 -19.10 18.46
CA TRP A 61 -14.18 -20.42 17.90
C TRP A 61 -15.45 -21.26 18.18
N ASP A 62 -16.03 -21.87 17.16
CA ASP A 62 -17.26 -22.65 17.24
C ASP A 62 -17.03 -24.16 17.05
N GLY A 63 -15.76 -24.60 17.09
CA GLY A 63 -15.38 -26.01 16.86
C GLY A 63 -14.99 -26.28 15.40
N GLU A 64 -15.46 -25.50 14.45
CA GLU A 64 -15.18 -25.65 13.03
C GLU A 64 -14.56 -24.41 12.41
N ARG A 65 -14.95 -23.24 12.88
CA ARG A 65 -14.54 -21.96 12.28
C ARG A 65 -14.11 -20.95 13.33
N LEU A 66 -12.99 -20.31 13.05
CA LEU A 66 -12.54 -19.13 13.77
C LEU A 66 -13.07 -17.90 13.05
N ARG A 67 -13.73 -16.99 13.77
CA ARG A 67 -14.16 -15.69 13.24
C ARG A 67 -13.72 -14.60 14.19
N GLY A 68 -13.22 -13.51 13.65
CA GLY A 68 -12.77 -12.43 14.50
C GLY A 68 -12.63 -11.11 13.76
N GLN A 69 -12.26 -10.12 14.54
CA GLN A 69 -11.99 -8.77 14.07
C GLN A 69 -10.71 -8.26 14.75
N ALA A 70 -9.97 -7.45 14.03
CA ALA A 70 -8.78 -6.79 14.53
C ALA A 70 -8.89 -5.29 14.24
N TRP A 71 -8.50 -4.46 15.21
CA TRP A 71 -8.47 -3.01 15.10
C TRP A 71 -7.06 -2.51 15.34
N TRP A 72 -6.56 -1.80 14.36
CA TRP A 72 -5.31 -1.08 14.45
C TRP A 72 -5.62 0.38 14.77
N PRO A 73 -5.22 0.90 15.94
CA PRO A 73 -5.50 2.28 16.29
C PRO A 73 -4.71 3.22 15.37
N ARG A 74 -5.18 4.46 15.28
CA ARG A 74 -4.44 5.50 14.57
C ARG A 74 -3.08 5.70 15.22
N GLN A 75 -2.02 5.47 14.43
CA GLN A 75 -0.63 5.55 14.89
C GLN A 75 0.24 6.27 13.87
N SER A 76 1.37 6.79 14.34
CA SER A 76 2.41 7.27 13.43
C SER A 76 2.94 6.14 12.54
N LEU A 77 3.05 6.39 11.24
CA LEU A 77 3.68 5.44 10.30
C LEU A 77 5.15 5.16 10.64
N THR A 78 5.83 6.08 11.32
CA THR A 78 7.24 5.93 11.67
C THR A 78 7.51 4.73 12.56
N VAL A 79 6.54 4.27 13.35
CA VAL A 79 6.68 3.11 14.23
C VAL A 79 6.87 1.80 13.45
N PHE A 80 6.46 1.77 12.17
CA PHE A 80 6.59 0.60 11.31
C PHE A 80 7.93 0.50 10.59
N GLN A 81 8.84 1.47 10.79
CA GLN A 81 10.16 1.47 10.17
C GLN A 81 10.92 0.12 10.31
N PRO A 82 10.91 -0.53 11.48
CA PRO A 82 11.60 -1.79 11.65
C PRO A 82 11.09 -2.94 10.76
N LEU A 83 9.84 -2.87 10.31
CA LEU A 83 9.24 -3.91 9.45
C LEU A 83 9.75 -3.84 8.01
N LEU A 84 10.31 -2.72 7.60
CA LEU A 84 10.84 -2.54 6.25
C LEU A 84 12.19 -3.23 6.09
N SER A 85 12.42 -3.77 4.89
CA SER A 85 13.73 -4.28 4.53
C SER A 85 14.77 -3.16 4.55
N PRO A 86 15.94 -3.35 5.21
CA PRO A 86 17.03 -2.38 5.15
C PRO A 86 17.56 -2.13 3.74
N ASP A 87 17.44 -3.11 2.86
CA ASP A 87 17.90 -3.02 1.47
C ASP A 87 17.15 -1.99 0.64
N LEU A 88 15.92 -1.67 0.99
CA LEU A 88 15.12 -0.65 0.32
C LEU A 88 15.65 0.76 0.55
N LYS A 89 16.44 0.98 1.60
CA LYS A 89 16.95 2.31 2.02
C LYS A 89 15.86 3.36 2.14
N MET A 90 14.64 2.92 2.43
CA MET A 90 13.48 3.76 2.64
C MET A 90 13.37 4.17 4.10
N LYS A 91 13.11 5.44 4.34
CA LYS A 91 12.82 5.95 5.67
C LYS A 91 11.43 6.55 5.72
N ILE A 92 10.57 6.00 6.57
CA ILE A 92 9.26 6.60 6.85
C ILE A 92 9.50 7.80 7.77
N THR A 93 9.11 8.98 7.30
CA THR A 93 9.38 10.23 8.03
C THR A 93 8.14 10.86 8.64
N ASP A 94 6.95 10.54 8.13
CA ASP A 94 5.71 11.15 8.61
C ASP A 94 4.49 10.32 8.21
N GLY A 95 3.34 10.69 8.75
CA GLY A 95 2.04 10.14 8.43
C GLY A 95 1.44 9.30 9.54
N THR A 96 0.19 8.92 9.34
CA THR A 96 -0.57 8.06 10.24
C THR A 96 -1.19 6.89 9.50
N LEU A 97 -1.37 5.79 10.22
CA LEU A 97 -2.05 4.59 9.76
C LEU A 97 -3.13 4.19 10.76
N ARG A 98 -4.28 3.78 10.26
CA ARG A 98 -5.28 3.04 11.02
C ARG A 98 -5.85 1.93 10.15
N ALA A 99 -6.33 0.85 10.76
CA ALA A 99 -6.87 -0.27 10.02
C ALA A 99 -7.93 -1.01 10.83
N GLN A 100 -8.82 -1.67 10.12
CA GLN A 100 -9.80 -2.59 10.66
C GLN A 100 -9.91 -3.78 9.72
N VAL A 101 -9.88 -4.99 10.30
CA VAL A 101 -9.89 -6.25 9.54
C VAL A 101 -10.86 -7.21 10.20
N ALA A 102 -11.76 -7.82 9.42
CA ALA A 102 -12.51 -9.00 9.84
C ALA A 102 -11.89 -10.23 9.18
N PHE A 103 -11.82 -11.33 9.88
CA PHE A 103 -11.22 -12.56 9.37
C PHE A 103 -12.01 -13.81 9.76
N SER A 104 -11.84 -14.84 8.98
CA SER A 104 -12.34 -16.18 9.27
C SER A 104 -11.34 -17.24 8.82
N ALA A 105 -11.29 -18.34 9.55
CA ALA A 105 -10.46 -19.47 9.20
C ALA A 105 -11.16 -20.78 9.53
N SER A 106 -11.09 -21.74 8.62
CA SER A 106 -11.57 -23.12 8.82
C SER A 106 -10.77 -24.09 7.96
N ASP A 107 -10.75 -25.36 8.34
CA ASP A 107 -10.08 -26.39 7.55
C ASP A 107 -10.73 -26.58 6.17
N GLN A 108 -12.02 -26.35 6.06
CA GLN A 108 -12.76 -26.54 4.82
C GLN A 108 -12.65 -25.37 3.85
N GLN A 109 -12.66 -24.13 4.37
CA GLN A 109 -12.69 -22.93 3.55
C GLN A 109 -11.39 -22.12 3.58
N GLY A 110 -10.41 -22.53 4.37
CA GLY A 110 -9.16 -21.81 4.54
C GLY A 110 -9.31 -20.47 5.25
N PHE A 111 -8.37 -19.59 5.03
CA PHE A 111 -8.33 -18.26 5.61
C PHE A 111 -8.92 -17.23 4.66
N ALA A 112 -9.78 -16.36 5.18
CA ALA A 112 -10.32 -15.22 4.48
C ALA A 112 -10.30 -14.00 5.40
N ALA A 113 -10.03 -12.83 4.84
CA ALA A 113 -10.04 -11.57 5.56
C ALA A 113 -10.59 -10.45 4.67
N GLY A 114 -11.09 -9.41 5.30
CA GLY A 114 -11.52 -8.20 4.62
C GLY A 114 -11.52 -7.03 5.57
N GLY A 115 -11.35 -5.85 5.04
CA GLY A 115 -11.29 -4.65 5.85
C GLY A 115 -10.81 -3.46 5.06
N HIS A 116 -10.19 -2.52 5.76
CA HIS A 116 -9.62 -1.34 5.14
C HIS A 116 -8.40 -0.83 5.89
N TRP A 117 -7.49 -0.21 5.13
CA TRP A 117 -6.33 0.52 5.61
C TRP A 117 -6.50 1.97 5.26
N VAL A 118 -6.17 2.87 6.17
CA VAL A 118 -6.21 4.31 5.92
C VAL A 118 -4.86 4.90 6.27
N VAL A 119 -4.24 5.54 5.28
CA VAL A 119 -2.99 6.29 5.44
C VAL A 119 -3.28 7.75 5.18
N GLU A 120 -2.82 8.62 6.07
CA GLU A 120 -2.97 10.06 5.98
C GLU A 120 -1.61 10.74 6.15
N ASP A 121 -1.32 11.70 5.25
CA ASP A 121 -0.10 12.51 5.25
C ASP A 121 1.20 11.70 5.34
N GLY A 122 1.24 10.54 4.69
CA GLY A 122 2.42 9.70 4.66
C GLY A 122 3.59 10.39 3.97
N ALA A 123 4.79 10.16 4.49
CA ALA A 123 6.01 10.66 3.87
C ALA A 123 7.13 9.60 3.94
N ILE A 124 7.85 9.47 2.84
CA ILE A 124 8.94 8.52 2.67
C ILE A 124 10.14 9.26 2.11
N TRP A 125 11.29 9.01 2.68
CA TRP A 125 12.57 9.48 2.19
C TRP A 125 13.39 8.32 1.63
N MET A 126 14.02 8.57 0.49
CA MET A 126 14.98 7.68 -0.16
C MET A 126 16.20 8.51 -0.60
N PRO A 127 17.38 7.90 -0.86
CA PRO A 127 18.58 8.67 -1.22
C PRO A 127 18.41 9.63 -2.41
N ASP A 128 17.63 9.23 -3.42
CA ASP A 128 17.45 10.02 -4.64
C ASP A 128 16.06 10.64 -4.77
N ASN A 129 15.14 10.28 -3.89
CA ASN A 129 13.75 10.68 -3.99
C ASN A 129 13.14 10.90 -2.62
N SER A 130 12.14 11.77 -2.55
CA SER A 130 11.27 11.87 -1.39
C SER A 130 9.82 12.02 -1.83
N ILE A 131 8.91 11.42 -1.07
CA ILE A 131 7.47 11.42 -1.34
C ILE A 131 6.78 11.98 -0.11
N ARG A 132 5.89 12.96 -0.30
CA ARG A 132 5.14 13.61 0.78
C ARG A 132 3.67 13.71 0.47
N GLY A 133 2.86 13.72 1.54
CA GLY A 133 1.42 13.86 1.42
C GLY A 133 0.75 12.67 0.79
N ILE A 134 1.15 11.47 1.20
CA ILE A 134 0.54 10.21 0.74
C ILE A 134 -0.76 9.99 1.51
N ASP A 135 -1.87 9.99 0.80
CA ASP A 135 -3.20 9.75 1.34
C ASP A 135 -3.92 8.67 0.54
N PHE A 136 -4.41 7.65 1.23
CA PHE A 136 -5.32 6.68 0.63
C PHE A 136 -6.16 5.98 1.69
N SER A 137 -7.30 5.48 1.26
CA SER A 137 -8.14 4.53 2.00
C SER A 137 -8.34 3.30 1.13
N LEU A 138 -7.86 2.16 1.59
CA LEU A 138 -7.79 0.92 0.84
C LEU A 138 -8.75 -0.13 1.40
N PRO A 139 -9.98 -0.26 0.88
CA PRO A 139 -10.80 -1.44 1.10
C PRO A 139 -10.20 -2.65 0.38
N PHE A 140 -10.13 -3.78 1.09
CA PHE A 140 -9.56 -4.99 0.53
C PHE A 140 -10.32 -6.24 0.98
N ARG A 141 -10.16 -7.31 0.21
CA ARG A 141 -10.46 -8.68 0.59
C ARG A 141 -9.27 -9.57 0.28
N LEU A 142 -8.99 -10.49 1.20
CA LEU A 142 -7.98 -11.52 1.03
C LEU A 142 -8.64 -12.88 1.05
N ARG A 143 -8.42 -13.69 0.03
CA ARG A 143 -8.87 -15.08 -0.04
C ARG A 143 -7.92 -15.87 -0.92
N ASP A 144 -7.53 -17.07 -0.47
CA ASP A 144 -6.62 -17.96 -1.20
C ASP A 144 -5.33 -17.24 -1.63
N SER A 145 -4.74 -16.48 -0.70
CA SER A 145 -3.52 -15.67 -0.90
C SER A 145 -3.64 -14.60 -1.99
N ARG A 146 -4.85 -14.27 -2.40
CA ARG A 146 -5.14 -13.23 -3.40
C ARG A 146 -5.82 -12.05 -2.75
N TRP A 147 -5.26 -10.88 -2.99
CA TRP A 147 -5.81 -9.60 -2.55
C TRP A 147 -6.74 -9.02 -3.61
N ARG A 148 -7.94 -8.63 -3.21
CA ARG A 148 -8.83 -7.84 -4.04
C ARG A 148 -8.91 -6.43 -3.47
N LEU A 149 -8.47 -5.45 -4.25
CA LEU A 149 -8.37 -4.04 -3.87
C LEU A 149 -9.54 -3.26 -4.45
N GLY A 150 -10.10 -2.34 -3.66
CA GLY A 150 -11.21 -1.52 -4.12
C GLY A 150 -12.51 -2.32 -4.29
N THR A 151 -12.94 -3.05 -3.25
CA THR A 151 -14.09 -3.96 -3.31
C THR A 151 -15.43 -3.27 -3.53
N HIS A 152 -15.53 -1.97 -3.23
CA HIS A 152 -16.74 -1.17 -3.40
C HIS A 152 -16.57 -0.04 -4.43
N GLY A 153 -15.47 -0.04 -5.13
CA GLY A 153 -15.11 0.96 -6.12
C GLY A 153 -13.62 1.24 -6.11
N PRO A 154 -13.10 2.04 -7.04
CA PRO A 154 -11.68 2.34 -7.11
C PRO A 154 -11.16 3.01 -5.83
N VAL A 155 -9.93 2.66 -5.46
CA VAL A 155 -9.20 3.30 -4.36
C VAL A 155 -8.53 4.55 -4.91
N SER A 156 -8.82 5.70 -4.33
CA SER A 156 -8.13 6.95 -4.67
C SER A 156 -6.82 7.08 -3.92
N LEU A 157 -5.72 7.12 -4.67
CA LEU A 157 -4.40 7.47 -4.17
C LEU A 157 -4.12 8.94 -4.46
N ARG A 158 -3.67 9.67 -3.45
CA ARG A 158 -3.26 11.07 -3.56
C ARG A 158 -1.85 11.23 -2.99
N ILE A 159 -1.00 11.94 -3.71
CA ILE A 159 0.34 12.30 -3.26
C ILE A 159 0.54 13.78 -3.55
N LYS A 160 0.91 14.57 -2.53
CA LYS A 160 1.11 16.02 -2.71
C LYS A 160 2.32 16.32 -3.55
N THR A 161 3.47 15.75 -3.21
CA THR A 161 4.72 16.02 -3.90
C THR A 161 5.61 14.78 -3.97
N ILE A 162 6.29 14.64 -5.09
CA ILE A 162 7.39 13.69 -5.27
C ILE A 162 8.59 14.51 -5.69
N ASN A 163 9.62 14.57 -4.86
CA ASN A 163 10.88 15.23 -5.14
C ASN A 163 11.85 14.22 -5.76
N SER A 164 12.14 14.41 -7.02
CA SER A 164 13.07 13.58 -7.79
C SER A 164 13.75 14.45 -8.86
N GLN A 165 14.48 13.83 -9.77
CA GLN A 165 15.03 14.55 -10.94
C GLN A 165 13.92 15.30 -11.70
N PHE A 166 12.74 14.73 -11.80
CA PHE A 166 11.54 15.37 -12.35
C PHE A 166 10.52 15.56 -11.23
N PRO A 167 10.52 16.71 -10.54
CA PRO A 167 9.58 16.96 -9.46
C PRO A 167 8.13 16.88 -9.95
N MET A 168 7.31 16.15 -9.20
CA MET A 168 5.89 15.96 -9.49
C MET A 168 5.03 16.49 -8.35
N THR A 169 3.89 17.06 -8.69
CA THR A 169 2.94 17.63 -7.72
C THR A 169 1.53 17.14 -8.00
N SER A 170 0.69 17.15 -6.96
CA SER A 170 -0.74 16.83 -7.09
C SER A 170 -0.98 15.52 -7.83
N VAL A 171 -0.23 14.48 -7.45
CA VAL A 171 -0.36 13.15 -8.04
C VAL A 171 -1.66 12.52 -7.58
N SER A 172 -2.45 12.05 -8.51
CA SER A 172 -3.67 11.31 -8.23
C SER A 172 -3.82 10.10 -9.16
N ALA A 173 -4.39 9.03 -8.62
CA ALA A 173 -4.66 7.81 -9.37
C ALA A 173 -5.76 7.02 -8.68
N ASP A 174 -6.49 6.22 -9.45
CA ASP A 174 -7.48 5.28 -8.95
C ASP A 174 -7.01 3.86 -9.22
N LEU A 175 -7.07 3.00 -8.19
CA LEU A 175 -6.62 1.62 -8.23
C LEU A 175 -7.78 0.68 -7.93
N GLN A 176 -7.92 -0.38 -8.72
CA GLN A 176 -8.92 -1.42 -8.49
C GLN A 176 -8.49 -2.74 -9.11
N GLY A 177 -8.76 -3.84 -8.45
CA GLY A 177 -8.52 -5.16 -9.00
C GLY A 177 -7.83 -6.11 -8.05
N SER A 178 -7.11 -7.07 -8.59
CA SER A 178 -6.54 -8.19 -7.85
C SER A 178 -5.01 -8.14 -7.84
N TRP A 179 -4.43 -8.56 -6.72
CA TRP A 179 -3.00 -8.78 -6.57
C TRP A 179 -2.74 -10.18 -6.00
N PRO A 180 -1.94 -11.02 -6.61
CA PRO A 180 -1.37 -10.86 -7.96
C PRO A 180 -2.47 -10.84 -9.04
N TRP A 181 -2.22 -10.13 -10.11
CA TRP A 181 -3.18 -10.04 -11.22
C TRP A 181 -3.09 -11.23 -12.16
N SER A 182 -4.19 -11.46 -12.90
CA SER A 182 -4.29 -12.45 -13.98
C SER A 182 -5.26 -11.96 -15.06
N GLU A 183 -5.35 -12.70 -16.15
CA GLU A 183 -6.31 -12.39 -17.22
C GLU A 183 -7.76 -12.31 -16.74
N ARG A 184 -8.14 -13.20 -15.85
CA ARG A 184 -9.50 -13.23 -15.28
C ARG A 184 -9.69 -12.21 -14.16
N GLU A 185 -8.63 -11.88 -13.46
CA GLU A 185 -8.64 -10.98 -12.33
C GLU A 185 -7.56 -9.91 -12.51
N PRO A 186 -7.84 -8.91 -13.34
CA PRO A 186 -6.86 -7.86 -13.64
C PRO A 186 -6.69 -6.88 -12.50
N LEU A 187 -5.60 -6.13 -12.56
CA LEU A 187 -5.37 -4.92 -11.77
C LEU A 187 -5.40 -3.72 -12.70
N THR A 188 -6.20 -2.72 -12.36
CA THR A 188 -6.37 -1.52 -13.17
C THR A 188 -5.98 -0.28 -12.38
N LEU A 189 -5.13 0.54 -13.00
CA LEU A 189 -4.80 1.89 -12.56
C LEU A 189 -5.44 2.86 -13.55
N SER A 190 -6.25 3.80 -13.06
CA SER A 190 -7.02 4.71 -13.92
C SER A 190 -6.91 6.16 -13.43
N ASP A 191 -7.25 7.09 -14.31
CA ASP A 191 -7.29 8.53 -14.03
C ASP A 191 -6.02 9.05 -13.36
N VAL A 192 -4.86 8.58 -13.82
CA VAL A 192 -3.56 9.05 -13.35
C VAL A 192 -3.34 10.46 -13.85
N SER A 193 -3.05 11.37 -12.95
CA SER A 193 -2.68 12.75 -13.31
C SER A 193 -1.66 13.32 -12.33
N MET A 194 -0.83 14.22 -12.81
CA MET A 194 0.16 14.94 -12.00
C MET A 194 0.62 16.21 -12.67
N GLY A 195 1.07 17.17 -11.88
CA GLY A 195 1.83 18.31 -12.34
C GLY A 195 3.28 17.92 -12.56
N LEU A 196 3.87 18.33 -13.67
CA LEU A 196 5.22 17.98 -14.07
C LEU A 196 5.77 19.05 -14.99
N LEU A 197 6.98 19.56 -14.69
CA LEU A 197 7.72 20.48 -15.57
C LEU A 197 6.88 21.67 -16.08
N GLY A 198 6.12 22.31 -15.18
CA GLY A 198 5.25 23.44 -15.49
C GLY A 198 3.99 23.11 -16.27
N GLY A 199 3.78 21.86 -16.62
CA GLY A 199 2.59 21.34 -17.28
C GLY A 199 1.97 20.17 -16.54
N SER A 200 1.41 19.24 -17.28
CA SER A 200 0.78 18.05 -16.70
C SER A 200 1.06 16.77 -17.48
N LEU A 201 1.03 15.67 -16.76
CA LEU A 201 1.03 14.32 -17.30
C LEU A 201 -0.28 13.64 -16.87
N SER A 202 -0.91 12.94 -17.80
CA SER A 202 -2.09 12.13 -17.51
C SER A 202 -2.02 10.78 -18.23
N MET A 203 -2.63 9.77 -17.62
CA MET A 203 -2.77 8.44 -18.20
C MET A 203 -4.17 7.93 -17.84
N PRO A 204 -5.08 7.81 -18.83
CA PRO A 204 -6.46 7.42 -18.55
C PRO A 204 -6.58 6.04 -17.92
N GLN A 205 -5.82 5.06 -18.42
CA GLN A 205 -5.92 3.70 -17.93
C GLN A 205 -4.67 2.88 -18.23
N LEU A 206 -4.27 2.11 -17.22
CA LEU A 206 -3.31 1.02 -17.33
C LEU A 206 -3.95 -0.23 -16.75
N ARG A 207 -4.11 -1.26 -17.57
CA ARG A 207 -4.65 -2.56 -17.13
C ARG A 207 -3.54 -3.60 -17.15
N LEU A 208 -3.41 -4.36 -16.06
CA LEU A 208 -2.48 -5.47 -15.95
C LEU A 208 -3.24 -6.81 -15.85
N PRO A 209 -2.89 -7.83 -16.65
CA PRO A 209 -1.83 -7.81 -17.68
C PRO A 209 -2.19 -6.92 -18.87
N GLN A 210 -1.17 -6.34 -19.52
CA GLN A 210 -1.36 -5.46 -20.66
C GLN A 210 -1.50 -6.23 -21.96
N HIS A 211 -2.50 -5.82 -22.79
CA HIS A 211 -2.66 -6.23 -24.19
C HIS A 211 -2.58 -5.03 -25.13
N GLN A 212 -2.65 -3.85 -24.58
CA GLN A 212 -2.56 -2.58 -25.29
C GLN A 212 -1.64 -1.64 -24.53
N PRO A 213 -0.98 -0.71 -25.21
CA PRO A 213 -0.19 0.31 -24.54
C PRO A 213 -1.08 1.22 -23.70
N ALA A 214 -0.60 1.64 -22.55
CA ALA A 214 -1.19 2.74 -21.80
C ALA A 214 -0.71 4.05 -22.44
N ILE A 215 -1.62 4.98 -22.69
CA ILE A 215 -1.27 6.23 -23.36
C ILE A 215 -0.99 7.30 -22.31
N ILE A 216 0.25 7.75 -22.26
CA ILE A 216 0.66 8.89 -21.46
C ILE A 216 0.46 10.16 -22.30
N ARG A 217 -0.28 11.14 -21.75
CA ARG A 217 -0.50 12.43 -22.36
C ARG A 217 0.28 13.50 -21.61
N LEU A 218 1.09 14.24 -22.36
CA LEU A 218 1.85 15.39 -21.88
C LEU A 218 1.21 16.66 -22.39
N ARG A 219 0.95 17.63 -21.50
CA ARG A 219 0.36 18.92 -21.86
C ARG A 219 1.14 20.06 -21.24
N GLU A 220 1.46 21.06 -22.08
CA GLU A 220 2.08 22.31 -21.64
C GLU A 220 3.39 22.11 -20.87
N ILE A 221 4.18 21.09 -21.22
CA ILE A 221 5.48 20.84 -20.61
C ILE A 221 6.44 21.95 -21.00
N SER A 222 7.03 22.61 -20.01
CA SER A 222 8.00 23.68 -20.23
C SER A 222 9.34 23.11 -20.70
N LEU A 223 9.81 23.54 -21.88
CA LEU A 223 11.13 23.16 -22.39
C LEU A 223 12.24 23.65 -21.48
N SER A 224 12.14 24.88 -20.96
CA SER A 224 13.16 25.41 -20.06
C SER A 224 13.30 24.61 -18.77
N GLU A 225 12.18 24.18 -18.17
CA GLU A 225 12.20 23.32 -16.98
C GLU A 225 12.72 21.92 -17.29
N LEU A 226 12.36 21.36 -18.44
CA LEU A 226 12.86 20.05 -18.89
C LEU A 226 14.39 20.09 -19.07
N ILE A 227 14.91 21.09 -19.72
CA ILE A 227 16.35 21.27 -19.94
C ILE A 227 17.06 21.45 -18.60
N THR A 228 16.51 22.26 -17.71
CA THR A 228 17.07 22.45 -16.37
C THR A 228 17.12 21.12 -15.58
N ALA A 229 16.09 20.30 -15.67
CA ALA A 229 16.04 19.00 -14.99
C ALA A 229 17.05 18.00 -15.56
N LEU A 230 17.26 18.01 -16.86
CA LEU A 230 18.24 17.14 -17.54
C LEU A 230 19.68 17.61 -17.36
N LYS A 231 19.89 18.87 -16.95
CA LYS A 231 21.19 19.50 -16.70
C LYS A 231 22.21 19.41 -17.88
N PRO A 232 21.79 19.58 -19.14
CA PRO A 232 22.74 19.67 -20.23
C PRO A 232 23.54 20.95 -20.09
N LYS A 233 24.83 20.93 -20.48
CA LYS A 233 25.69 22.10 -20.46
C LYS A 233 25.32 23.05 -21.61
N GLN A 234 25.11 24.33 -21.30
CA GLN A 234 25.03 25.46 -22.27
C GLN A 234 23.90 25.37 -23.31
N ILE A 235 22.77 24.76 -22.98
CA ILE A 235 21.59 24.80 -23.84
C ILE A 235 20.49 25.59 -23.12
N ALA A 236 19.97 26.60 -23.79
CA ALA A 236 18.80 27.36 -23.35
C ALA A 236 17.70 27.19 -24.40
N LEU A 237 16.59 26.61 -24.02
CA LEU A 237 15.40 26.47 -24.85
C LEU A 237 14.18 27.01 -24.07
N SER A 238 13.23 27.52 -24.81
CA SER A 238 11.96 28.00 -24.24
C SER A 238 10.80 27.51 -25.09
N GLY A 239 9.62 27.58 -24.52
CA GLY A 239 8.39 27.09 -25.14
C GLY A 239 7.75 25.99 -24.34
N ARG A 240 6.65 25.47 -24.86
CA ARG A 240 5.90 24.37 -24.24
C ARG A 240 5.68 23.26 -25.25
N ILE A 241 5.66 22.03 -24.76
CA ILE A 241 5.43 20.88 -25.62
C ILE A 241 4.20 20.09 -25.13
N ASN A 242 3.52 19.50 -26.11
CA ASN A 242 2.44 18.55 -25.90
C ASN A 242 2.83 17.23 -26.57
N GLY A 243 2.32 16.13 -26.10
CA GLY A 243 2.65 14.85 -26.69
C GLY A 243 1.82 13.70 -26.16
N GLU A 244 1.92 12.59 -26.86
CA GLU A 244 1.40 11.31 -26.42
C GLU A 244 2.48 10.24 -26.58
N LEU A 245 2.63 9.41 -25.52
CA LEU A 245 3.62 8.34 -25.47
C LEU A 245 2.94 7.05 -25.07
N PRO A 246 3.06 5.98 -25.86
CA PRO A 246 2.57 4.68 -25.44
C PRO A 246 3.52 4.08 -24.38
N LEU A 247 2.96 3.59 -23.29
CA LEU A 247 3.69 2.95 -22.21
C LEU A 247 3.38 1.46 -22.17
N TRP A 248 4.43 0.65 -22.20
CA TRP A 248 4.35 -0.77 -21.93
C TRP A 248 5.12 -1.10 -20.66
N LEU A 249 4.44 -1.76 -19.72
CA LEU A 249 5.09 -2.39 -18.57
C LEU A 249 5.36 -3.84 -18.91
N ASN A 250 6.60 -4.15 -19.22
CA ASN A 250 7.09 -5.52 -19.26
C ASN A 250 7.87 -5.79 -17.96
N ASP A 251 8.32 -7.00 -17.73
CA ASP A 251 8.92 -7.50 -16.50
C ASP A 251 10.07 -6.62 -15.93
N SER A 252 10.49 -5.61 -16.62
CA SER A 252 11.42 -4.52 -16.29
C SER A 252 12.31 -4.22 -17.51
N PRO A 253 12.68 -2.99 -17.82
CA PRO A 253 12.23 -1.69 -17.32
C PRO A 253 11.01 -1.16 -18.08
N TRP A 254 10.50 -0.01 -17.66
CA TRP A 254 9.44 0.72 -18.34
C TRP A 254 9.83 1.04 -19.78
N LEU A 255 9.03 0.58 -20.74
CA LEU A 255 9.30 0.76 -22.15
C LEU A 255 8.31 1.74 -22.76
N VAL A 256 8.81 2.84 -23.30
CA VAL A 256 8.04 3.78 -24.10
C VAL A 256 8.43 3.58 -25.56
N LYS A 257 7.46 3.19 -26.37
CA LYS A 257 7.63 3.00 -27.82
C LYS A 257 6.84 4.07 -28.54
N GLU A 258 7.33 4.47 -29.73
CA GLU A 258 6.65 5.34 -30.68
C GLU A 258 5.57 6.26 -30.12
N GLY A 259 5.90 7.50 -29.91
CA GLY A 259 4.96 8.56 -29.51
C GLY A 259 5.10 9.77 -30.41
N TRP A 260 4.31 10.81 -30.15
CA TRP A 260 4.45 12.07 -30.84
C TRP A 260 4.61 13.21 -29.83
N ILE A 261 5.37 14.21 -30.24
CA ILE A 261 5.59 15.43 -29.48
C ILE A 261 5.37 16.61 -30.41
N ALA A 262 4.61 17.61 -30.00
CA ALA A 262 4.34 18.83 -30.73
C ALA A 262 4.66 20.06 -29.89
N ASN A 263 5.06 21.10 -30.57
CA ASN A 263 5.34 22.39 -29.98
C ASN A 263 4.14 23.32 -30.13
#